data_f56532116a63ae2ed010a3bbcf132ed4
#
_entry.id   f56532116a63ae2ed010a3bbcf132ed4
#
_cell.length_a   1.000
_cell.length_b   1.000
_cell.length_c   1.000
_cell.angle_alpha   90.00
_cell.angle_beta   90.00
_cell.angle_gamma   90.00
#
_symmetry.space_group_name_H-M   'P 1'
#
loop_
_entity.id
_entity.type
_entity.pdbx_description
1 polymer ?
#
loop_
_entity_poly.entity_id
_entity_poly.type
_entity_poly.pdbx_seq_one_letter_code
_entity_poly.pdbx_strand_id
1 'polypeptide(L)'
;MSVKVLMGKKGFEEFATIVGFTEAEKEERSALLEQSYMPFKVTRYYAELIASQSEPYRTQMINIVLPPPGEKPYKGRFDPYGNKSYRQDETAFLQHKYKKTLLLHIDDFCIANCQFCYKVNEIRHEDIGYTNIMEKAERAVQYLEAHPYIDNVLFTGGDPASFRKSSDLIKLISSLLSVKSIRLVRFATKALAYDPARFLDGELLAFFDQVRQTPGKQVSVISQFNHPGEISDVSIQATQALLSVGVQIRGQPAIIRGVNDSVETLIDLQRKFLDNRIISYYLTVFMPVRGVEQYAIPLDEAFRNVAESKRNLGGLEKKGVLLTSHDFGKLEICGFYPTVERPEKIVLKWHQAVGPDYLPERLKELIPTRSEDLMILDYKQGEMYCLDHVFKHNGLPYVDADGEIVENLPSEAVR
;
A
#
# COMPACT_ATOMS: atom_id res chain seq x y z
N MET A 1 5.52 -16.10 21.62
CA MET A 1 4.08 -16.37 21.93
C MET A 1 3.29 -16.27 20.64
N SER A 2 2.34 -17.19 20.40
CA SER A 2 1.48 -17.09 19.21
C SER A 2 0.52 -15.90 19.37
N VAL A 3 0.45 -15.05 18.33
CA VAL A 3 -0.48 -13.92 18.33
C VAL A 3 -1.91 -14.45 18.27
N LYS A 4 -2.77 -13.99 19.18
CA LYS A 4 -4.20 -14.32 19.14
C LYS A 4 -4.87 -13.52 18.02
N VAL A 5 -5.50 -14.22 17.07
CA VAL A 5 -6.24 -13.62 15.96
C VAL A 5 -7.74 -13.78 16.22
N LEU A 6 -8.47 -12.69 16.08
CA LEU A 6 -9.93 -12.60 16.12
C LEU A 6 -10.45 -12.64 14.70
N MET A 7 -11.26 -13.66 14.35
CA MET A 7 -11.75 -13.85 12.99
C MET A 7 -13.18 -14.37 12.93
N GLY A 8 -13.87 -14.04 11.85
CA GLY A 8 -15.26 -14.41 11.64
C GLY A 8 -16.18 -13.84 12.70
N LYS A 9 -17.41 -14.38 12.82
CA LYS A 9 -18.46 -13.86 13.71
C LYS A 9 -18.04 -13.86 15.19
N LYS A 10 -17.44 -14.96 15.68
CA LYS A 10 -16.99 -15.04 17.08
C LYS A 10 -15.87 -14.04 17.37
N GLY A 11 -14.94 -13.86 16.42
CA GLY A 11 -13.88 -12.87 16.56
C GLY A 11 -14.40 -11.43 16.55
N PHE A 12 -15.42 -11.15 15.75
CA PHE A 12 -16.08 -9.84 15.73
C PHE A 12 -16.79 -9.54 17.05
N GLU A 13 -17.49 -10.51 17.66
CA GLU A 13 -18.11 -10.37 18.97
C GLU A 13 -17.07 -10.03 20.07
N GLU A 14 -15.94 -10.74 20.07
CA GLU A 14 -14.84 -10.47 21.01
C GLU A 14 -14.24 -9.07 20.75
N PHE A 15 -14.03 -8.71 19.47
CA PHE A 15 -13.55 -7.39 19.08
C PHE A 15 -14.48 -6.28 19.56
N ALA A 16 -15.79 -6.39 19.29
CA ALA A 16 -16.79 -5.41 19.71
C ALA A 16 -16.78 -5.20 21.22
N THR A 17 -16.60 -6.27 22.00
CA THR A 17 -16.47 -6.22 23.45
C THR A 17 -15.19 -5.48 23.87
N ILE A 18 -14.04 -5.79 23.27
CA ILE A 18 -12.74 -5.17 23.58
C ILE A 18 -12.79 -3.67 23.28
N VAL A 19 -13.33 -3.30 22.12
CA VAL A 19 -13.40 -1.90 21.65
C VAL A 19 -14.50 -1.12 22.38
N GLY A 20 -15.45 -1.81 23.03
CA GLY A 20 -16.53 -1.19 23.80
C GLY A 20 -17.67 -0.65 22.93
N PHE A 21 -18.09 -1.40 21.91
CA PHE A 21 -19.24 -1.04 21.10
C PHE A 21 -20.53 -1.09 21.89
N THR A 22 -21.41 -0.13 21.64
CA THR A 22 -22.82 -0.23 21.99
C THR A 22 -23.50 -1.30 21.12
N GLU A 23 -24.67 -1.81 21.52
CA GLU A 23 -25.42 -2.77 20.69
C GLU A 23 -25.78 -2.18 19.31
N ALA A 24 -26.11 -0.88 19.23
CA ALA A 24 -26.41 -0.21 17.97
C ALA A 24 -25.21 -0.15 17.04
N GLU A 25 -24.01 0.22 17.54
CA GLU A 25 -22.76 0.22 16.77
C GLU A 25 -22.41 -1.18 16.29
N LYS A 26 -22.60 -2.18 17.15
CA LYS A 26 -22.33 -3.58 16.83
C LYS A 26 -23.25 -4.09 15.71
N GLU A 27 -24.55 -3.80 15.76
CA GLU A 27 -25.52 -4.15 14.73
C GLU A 27 -25.17 -3.46 13.41
N GLU A 28 -24.91 -2.16 13.41
CA GLU A 28 -24.51 -1.41 12.21
C GLU A 28 -23.26 -1.99 11.57
N ARG A 29 -22.18 -2.18 12.36
CA ARG A 29 -20.91 -2.69 11.84
C ARG A 29 -20.98 -4.14 11.38
N SER A 30 -21.80 -4.97 12.02
CA SER A 30 -22.08 -6.34 11.58
C SER A 30 -22.74 -6.36 10.21
N ALA A 31 -23.77 -5.52 10.00
CA ALA A 31 -24.48 -5.42 8.72
C ALA A 31 -23.56 -4.93 7.58
N LEU A 32 -22.67 -3.97 7.85
CA LEU A 32 -21.68 -3.51 6.88
C LEU A 32 -20.63 -4.58 6.55
N LEU A 33 -20.23 -5.35 7.56
CA LEU A 33 -19.26 -6.42 7.39
C LEU A 33 -19.81 -7.59 6.57
N GLU A 34 -21.09 -7.93 6.70
CA GLU A 34 -21.77 -8.95 5.89
C GLU A 34 -21.80 -8.59 4.39
N GLN A 35 -21.75 -7.30 4.07
CA GLN A 35 -21.68 -6.79 2.70
C GLN A 35 -20.25 -6.60 2.19
N SER A 36 -19.24 -6.78 3.05
CA SER A 36 -17.85 -6.56 2.69
C SER A 36 -17.27 -7.74 1.92
N TYR A 37 -16.44 -7.42 0.92
CA TYR A 37 -15.62 -8.42 0.22
C TYR A 37 -14.48 -8.97 1.09
N MET A 38 -14.07 -8.21 2.12
CA MET A 38 -12.98 -8.58 3.03
C MET A 38 -13.54 -9.15 4.33
N PRO A 39 -13.32 -10.43 4.65
CA PRO A 39 -13.76 -11.01 5.91
C PRO A 39 -13.09 -10.36 7.11
N PHE A 40 -13.77 -10.35 8.24
CA PHE A 40 -13.24 -9.84 9.48
C PHE A 40 -12.08 -10.71 9.99
N LYS A 41 -10.94 -10.07 10.21
CA LYS A 41 -9.75 -10.69 10.80
C LYS A 41 -8.84 -9.61 11.37
N VAL A 42 -8.55 -9.66 12.65
CA VAL A 42 -7.66 -8.71 13.34
C VAL A 42 -6.91 -9.39 14.48
N THR A 43 -5.73 -8.91 14.83
CA THR A 43 -5.03 -9.39 16.03
C THR A 43 -5.69 -8.82 17.29
N ARG A 44 -5.72 -9.60 18.37
CA ARG A 44 -6.21 -9.11 19.66
C ARG A 44 -5.42 -7.87 20.11
N TYR A 45 -4.10 -7.90 19.91
CA TYR A 45 -3.24 -6.74 20.17
C TYR A 45 -3.76 -5.46 19.49
N TYR A 46 -4.13 -5.53 18.20
CA TYR A 46 -4.62 -4.35 17.48
C TYR A 46 -6.02 -3.90 17.96
N ALA A 47 -6.89 -4.84 18.35
CA ALA A 47 -8.17 -4.52 18.98
C ALA A 47 -7.98 -3.77 20.32
N GLU A 48 -7.06 -4.23 21.16
CA GLU A 48 -6.70 -3.57 22.42
C GLU A 48 -6.05 -2.19 22.18
N LEU A 49 -5.24 -2.05 21.12
CA LEU A 49 -4.66 -0.78 20.69
C LEU A 49 -5.75 0.21 20.27
N ILE A 50 -6.76 -0.22 19.50
CA ILE A 50 -7.92 0.63 19.15
C ILE A 50 -8.66 1.06 20.43
N ALA A 51 -8.93 0.14 21.36
CA ALA A 51 -9.64 0.43 22.59
C ALA A 51 -8.92 1.46 23.48
N SER A 52 -7.59 1.56 23.37
CA SER A 52 -6.77 2.53 24.11
C SER A 52 -6.80 3.94 23.51
N GLN A 53 -7.34 4.12 22.31
CA GLN A 53 -7.40 5.43 21.65
C GLN A 53 -8.61 6.25 22.09
N SER A 54 -8.44 7.57 22.12
CA SER A 54 -9.55 8.52 22.22
C SER A 54 -10.12 8.86 20.85
N GLU A 55 -11.33 9.46 20.81
CA GLU A 55 -11.85 10.02 19.56
C GLU A 55 -11.04 11.27 19.13
N PRO A 56 -10.85 11.51 17.84
CA PRO A 56 -11.40 10.74 16.69
C PRO A 56 -10.58 9.50 16.30
N TYR A 57 -9.42 9.26 16.90
CA TYR A 57 -8.49 8.20 16.52
C TYR A 57 -9.10 6.80 16.65
N ARG A 58 -9.89 6.58 17.68
CA ARG A 58 -10.58 5.30 17.88
C ARG A 58 -11.46 4.95 16.66
N THR A 59 -12.33 5.86 16.23
CA THR A 59 -13.19 5.67 15.05
C THR A 59 -12.37 5.50 13.77
N GLN A 60 -11.34 6.32 13.55
CA GLN A 60 -10.47 6.24 12.38
C GLN A 60 -9.75 4.88 12.30
N MET A 61 -9.27 4.35 13.43
CA MET A 61 -8.62 3.03 13.46
C MET A 61 -9.61 1.87 13.33
N ILE A 62 -10.84 2.01 13.83
CA ILE A 62 -11.93 1.05 13.59
C ILE A 62 -12.17 0.92 12.08
N ASN A 63 -12.19 2.01 11.34
CA ASN A 63 -12.41 2.04 9.89
C ASN A 63 -11.29 1.33 9.09
N ILE A 64 -10.12 1.07 9.69
CA ILE A 64 -9.06 0.26 9.08
C ILE A 64 -9.47 -1.22 9.00
N VAL A 65 -10.17 -1.74 10.03
CA VAL A 65 -10.48 -3.17 10.21
C VAL A 65 -11.96 -3.52 10.07
N LEU A 66 -12.82 -2.50 10.02
CA LEU A 66 -14.26 -2.63 9.74
C LEU A 66 -14.66 -1.62 8.66
N PRO A 67 -15.58 -1.97 7.76
CA PRO A 67 -16.06 -1.02 6.75
C PRO A 67 -16.72 0.19 7.43
N PRO A 68 -16.38 1.43 7.01
CA PRO A 68 -17.13 2.60 7.44
C PRO A 68 -18.51 2.64 6.79
N PRO A 69 -19.49 3.27 7.42
CA PRO A 69 -20.72 3.66 6.72
C PRO A 69 -20.38 4.67 5.62
N GLY A 70 -21.14 4.66 4.54
CA GLY A 70 -20.98 5.60 3.43
C GLY A 70 -21.33 4.98 2.07
N GLU A 71 -21.56 5.85 1.12
CA GLU A 71 -21.83 5.46 -0.26
C GLU A 71 -20.55 5.17 -1.04
N LYS A 72 -20.68 4.32 -2.06
CA LYS A 72 -19.61 4.05 -3.01
C LYS A 72 -19.74 5.06 -4.16
N PRO A 73 -18.78 6.00 -4.30
CA PRO A 73 -18.93 7.12 -5.24
C PRO A 73 -18.88 6.69 -6.72
N TYR A 74 -18.37 5.50 -7.01
CA TYR A 74 -18.27 4.93 -8.36
C TYR A 74 -18.00 3.43 -8.29
N LYS A 75 -18.00 2.74 -9.45
CA LYS A 75 -17.68 1.31 -9.58
C LYS A 75 -16.18 1.15 -9.79
N GLY A 76 -15.48 0.55 -8.82
CA GLY A 76 -14.05 0.26 -8.91
C GLY A 76 -13.70 -0.90 -9.83
N ARG A 77 -12.39 -1.09 -10.08
CA ARG A 77 -11.84 -2.21 -10.85
C ARG A 77 -11.48 -3.39 -9.96
N PHE A 78 -11.45 -4.59 -10.53
CA PHE A 78 -10.95 -5.78 -9.81
C PHE A 78 -9.43 -5.77 -9.63
N ASP A 79 -8.69 -5.30 -10.64
CA ASP A 79 -7.23 -5.16 -10.61
C ASP A 79 -6.85 -3.70 -10.88
N PRO A 80 -6.80 -2.85 -9.83
CA PRO A 80 -6.60 -1.40 -9.98
C PRO A 80 -5.19 -1.01 -10.42
N TYR A 81 -4.25 -1.94 -10.40
CA TYR A 81 -2.84 -1.70 -10.77
C TYR A 81 -2.41 -2.43 -12.05
N GLY A 82 -3.31 -3.18 -12.68
CA GLY A 82 -2.98 -4.01 -13.85
C GLY A 82 -1.94 -5.10 -13.52
N ASN A 83 -1.93 -5.57 -12.29
CA ASN A 83 -0.91 -6.53 -11.82
C ASN A 83 -0.86 -7.80 -12.66
N LYS A 84 -2.02 -8.26 -13.15
CA LYS A 84 -2.12 -9.47 -13.96
C LYS A 84 -1.31 -9.39 -15.25
N SER A 85 -1.24 -8.23 -15.88
CA SER A 85 -0.52 -8.00 -17.13
C SER A 85 1.00 -8.09 -17.00
N TYR A 86 1.53 -7.98 -15.78
CA TYR A 86 2.97 -7.99 -15.50
C TYR A 86 3.46 -9.28 -14.84
N ARG A 87 2.59 -10.29 -14.72
CA ARG A 87 2.96 -11.61 -14.20
C ARG A 87 3.88 -12.32 -15.19
N GLN A 88 4.93 -12.92 -14.67
CA GLN A 88 5.94 -13.62 -15.47
C GLN A 88 5.73 -15.14 -15.43
N ASP A 89 4.75 -15.60 -14.67
CA ASP A 89 4.40 -17.00 -14.54
C ASP A 89 2.91 -17.21 -14.23
N GLU A 90 2.41 -18.42 -14.49
CA GLU A 90 1.01 -18.79 -14.24
C GLU A 90 0.63 -18.77 -12.76
N THR A 91 1.61 -18.90 -11.85
CA THR A 91 1.38 -18.95 -10.41
C THR A 91 1.25 -17.56 -9.76
N ALA A 92 1.39 -16.48 -10.55
CA ALA A 92 1.39 -15.10 -10.11
C ALA A 92 2.44 -14.77 -9.03
N PHE A 93 3.42 -15.63 -8.82
CA PHE A 93 4.48 -15.43 -7.84
C PHE A 93 5.47 -14.34 -8.28
N LEU A 94 5.86 -14.30 -9.56
CA LEU A 94 6.78 -13.35 -10.13
C LEU A 94 6.03 -12.25 -10.88
N GLN A 95 6.26 -10.98 -10.52
CA GLN A 95 5.70 -9.82 -11.22
C GLN A 95 6.82 -8.83 -11.54
N HIS A 96 6.98 -8.49 -12.82
CA HIS A 96 8.01 -7.58 -13.29
C HIS A 96 7.41 -6.41 -14.06
N LYS A 97 6.96 -5.40 -13.33
CA LYS A 97 6.34 -4.17 -13.85
C LYS A 97 7.37 -3.07 -14.15
N TYR A 98 8.39 -2.96 -13.32
CA TYR A 98 9.38 -1.88 -13.38
C TYR A 98 10.78 -2.44 -13.59
N LYS A 99 11.52 -1.87 -14.56
CA LYS A 99 12.82 -2.35 -15.04
C LYS A 99 13.78 -2.84 -13.96
N LYS A 100 13.87 -2.14 -12.81
CA LYS A 100 14.85 -2.41 -11.75
C LYS A 100 14.31 -3.25 -10.60
N THR A 101 12.99 -3.56 -10.59
CA THR A 101 12.33 -4.15 -9.41
C THR A 101 11.56 -5.40 -9.79
N LEU A 102 11.89 -6.53 -9.16
CA LEU A 102 11.07 -7.73 -9.18
C LEU A 102 10.15 -7.76 -7.95
N LEU A 103 8.84 -7.93 -8.15
CA LEU A 103 7.90 -8.22 -7.08
C LEU A 103 7.77 -9.73 -6.91
N LEU A 104 7.79 -10.19 -5.65
CA LEU A 104 7.52 -11.58 -5.27
C LEU A 104 6.29 -11.63 -4.38
N HIS A 105 5.24 -12.32 -4.84
CA HIS A 105 4.04 -12.61 -4.07
C HIS A 105 4.31 -13.86 -3.22
N ILE A 106 4.96 -13.68 -2.07
CA ILE A 106 5.49 -14.81 -1.29
C ILE A 106 4.43 -15.53 -0.46
N ASP A 107 3.32 -14.87 -0.15
CA ASP A 107 2.20 -15.41 0.63
C ASP A 107 0.89 -14.74 0.22
N ASP A 108 -0.23 -15.47 0.32
CA ASP A 108 -1.59 -14.94 0.17
C ASP A 108 -2.27 -14.68 1.53
N PHE A 109 -1.52 -14.86 2.63
CA PHE A 109 -1.99 -14.75 3.99
C PHE A 109 -1.63 -13.39 4.61
N CYS A 110 -2.57 -12.82 5.38
CA CYS A 110 -2.34 -11.68 6.27
C CYS A 110 -2.69 -12.07 7.70
N ILE A 111 -1.93 -11.61 8.70
CA ILE A 111 -2.26 -11.82 10.12
C ILE A 111 -3.54 -11.07 10.53
N ALA A 112 -3.84 -9.96 9.85
CA ALA A 112 -5.06 -9.16 9.98
C ALA A 112 -5.45 -8.58 8.61
N ASN A 113 -6.73 -8.29 8.41
CA ASN A 113 -7.27 -7.80 7.15
C ASN A 113 -7.57 -6.30 7.23
N CYS A 114 -6.93 -5.51 6.34
CA CYS A 114 -7.35 -4.12 6.10
C CYS A 114 -8.62 -4.13 5.26
N GLN A 115 -9.69 -3.48 5.68
CA GLN A 115 -10.94 -3.44 4.92
C GLN A 115 -10.84 -2.63 3.62
N PHE A 116 -9.84 -1.75 3.50
CA PHE A 116 -9.54 -0.98 2.30
C PHE A 116 -8.49 -1.64 1.38
N CYS A 117 -8.20 -2.92 1.54
CA CYS A 117 -7.13 -3.60 0.82
C CYS A 117 -7.37 -3.58 -0.70
N TYR A 118 -6.41 -3.02 -1.46
CA TYR A 118 -6.50 -3.02 -2.92
C TYR A 118 -6.39 -4.43 -3.54
N LYS A 119 -5.92 -5.40 -2.77
CA LYS A 119 -5.85 -6.81 -3.16
C LYS A 119 -7.06 -7.63 -2.68
N VAL A 120 -8.15 -6.99 -2.26
CA VAL A 120 -9.34 -7.68 -1.73
C VAL A 120 -9.86 -8.79 -2.65
N ASN A 121 -9.68 -8.63 -3.97
CA ASN A 121 -10.08 -9.60 -4.97
C ASN A 121 -9.01 -10.67 -5.31
N GLU A 122 -7.81 -10.56 -4.74
CA GLU A 122 -6.67 -11.46 -5.00
C GLU A 122 -6.27 -12.27 -3.76
N ILE A 123 -6.45 -11.70 -2.56
CA ILE A 123 -6.09 -12.36 -1.30
C ILE A 123 -7.05 -13.53 -1.06
N ARG A 124 -6.49 -14.71 -0.85
CA ARG A 124 -7.24 -15.86 -0.39
C ARG A 124 -7.46 -15.74 1.11
N HIS A 125 -8.71 -15.89 1.51
CA HIS A 125 -9.10 -15.73 2.91
C HIS A 125 -8.90 -17.01 3.72
N GLU A 126 -8.64 -18.13 3.05
CA GLU A 126 -8.35 -19.42 3.64
C GLU A 126 -6.83 -19.66 3.66
N ASP A 127 -6.34 -20.21 4.76
CA ASP A 127 -4.94 -20.65 4.88
C ASP A 127 -4.78 -21.96 4.08
N ILE A 128 -4.49 -21.85 2.79
CA ILE A 128 -4.29 -23.01 1.91
C ILE A 128 -2.90 -23.62 2.02
N GLY A 129 -2.22 -23.40 3.13
CA GLY A 129 -0.95 -24.02 3.42
C GLY A 129 0.23 -23.41 2.64
N TYR A 130 1.39 -23.65 3.13
CA TYR A 130 2.66 -23.22 2.56
C TYR A 130 2.86 -23.79 1.16
N THR A 131 2.88 -22.96 0.14
CA THR A 131 3.57 -23.31 -1.09
C THR A 131 5.07 -23.42 -0.79
N ASN A 132 5.76 -24.38 -1.41
CA ASN A 132 7.19 -24.64 -1.18
C ASN A 132 8.02 -23.36 -1.41
N ILE A 133 8.45 -22.71 -0.31
CA ILE A 133 9.18 -21.44 -0.37
C ILE A 133 10.54 -21.59 -1.05
N MET A 134 11.14 -22.79 -0.99
CA MET A 134 12.42 -23.04 -1.63
C MET A 134 12.28 -23.14 -3.16
N GLU A 135 11.23 -23.76 -3.66
CA GLU A 135 10.91 -23.76 -5.09
C GLU A 135 10.68 -22.34 -5.60
N LYS A 136 9.94 -21.51 -4.84
CA LYS A 136 9.77 -20.10 -5.17
C LYS A 136 11.10 -19.35 -5.20
N ALA A 137 12.00 -19.61 -4.23
CA ALA A 137 13.33 -19.01 -4.18
C ALA A 137 14.16 -19.38 -5.42
N GLU A 138 14.20 -20.66 -5.79
CA GLU A 138 14.93 -21.14 -6.96
C GLU A 138 14.42 -20.49 -8.26
N ARG A 139 13.12 -20.43 -8.46
CA ARG A 139 12.51 -19.76 -9.63
C ARG A 139 12.84 -18.26 -9.68
N ALA A 140 12.80 -17.58 -8.54
CA ALA A 140 13.17 -16.18 -8.46
C ALA A 140 14.65 -15.95 -8.79
N VAL A 141 15.54 -16.79 -8.26
CA VAL A 141 16.99 -16.74 -8.58
C VAL A 141 17.23 -16.94 -10.05
N GLN A 142 16.65 -17.98 -10.68
CA GLN A 142 16.77 -18.22 -12.12
C GLN A 142 16.31 -17.01 -12.94
N TYR A 143 15.17 -16.41 -12.58
CA TYR A 143 14.67 -15.21 -13.24
C TYR A 143 15.64 -14.03 -13.11
N LEU A 144 16.18 -13.79 -11.92
CA LEU A 144 17.11 -12.70 -11.65
C LEU A 144 18.45 -12.87 -12.34
N GLU A 145 18.97 -14.10 -12.48
CA GLU A 145 20.20 -14.40 -13.23
C GLU A 145 20.02 -14.13 -14.72
N ALA A 146 18.83 -14.42 -15.27
CA ALA A 146 18.47 -14.08 -16.65
C ALA A 146 18.24 -12.56 -16.87
N HIS A 147 18.02 -11.78 -15.80
CA HIS A 147 17.72 -10.35 -15.86
C HIS A 147 18.67 -9.53 -14.96
N PRO A 148 19.98 -9.48 -15.23
CA PRO A 148 20.99 -8.89 -14.34
C PRO A 148 20.88 -7.38 -14.15
N TYR A 149 20.01 -6.71 -14.88
CA TYR A 149 19.68 -5.30 -14.68
C TYR A 149 18.72 -5.05 -13.50
N ILE A 150 18.06 -6.10 -12.98
CA ILE A 150 17.27 -6.02 -11.75
C ILE A 150 18.22 -5.97 -10.57
N ASP A 151 18.08 -4.97 -9.69
CA ASP A 151 18.94 -4.77 -8.53
C ASP A 151 18.20 -4.79 -7.19
N ASN A 152 16.87 -4.88 -7.22
CA ASN A 152 16.08 -4.98 -6.00
C ASN A 152 14.84 -5.86 -6.14
N VAL A 153 14.46 -6.48 -5.02
CA VAL A 153 13.29 -7.35 -4.89
C VAL A 153 12.35 -6.76 -3.86
N LEU A 154 11.05 -6.77 -4.14
CA LEU A 154 10.00 -6.36 -3.21
C LEU A 154 9.10 -7.55 -2.88
N PHE A 155 9.08 -7.95 -1.62
CA PHE A 155 8.13 -8.94 -1.11
C PHE A 155 6.77 -8.32 -0.89
N THR A 156 5.75 -8.99 -1.38
CA THR A 156 4.35 -8.63 -1.31
C THR A 156 3.48 -9.91 -1.32
N GLY A 157 2.21 -9.80 -1.60
CA GLY A 157 1.25 -10.89 -1.59
C GLY A 157 0.11 -10.53 -0.64
N GLY A 158 -0.13 -11.35 0.38
CA GLY A 158 -0.79 -10.96 1.60
C GLY A 158 0.13 -10.03 2.39
N ASP A 159 0.52 -10.40 3.60
CA ASP A 159 1.57 -9.67 4.32
C ASP A 159 2.82 -10.53 4.41
N PRO A 160 3.93 -10.14 3.76
CA PRO A 160 5.15 -10.95 3.68
C PRO A 160 5.85 -11.16 5.02
N ALA A 161 5.55 -10.36 6.05
CA ALA A 161 6.07 -10.56 7.39
C ALA A 161 5.21 -11.49 8.24
N SER A 162 4.01 -11.85 7.79
CA SER A 162 3.14 -12.84 8.45
C SER A 162 3.66 -14.28 8.33
N PHE A 163 4.84 -14.49 7.75
CA PHE A 163 5.49 -15.80 7.66
C PHE A 163 5.63 -16.47 9.01
N ARG A 164 5.27 -17.75 9.09
CA ARG A 164 5.24 -18.48 10.36
C ARG A 164 6.62 -18.78 10.91
N LYS A 165 7.63 -18.99 10.03
CA LYS A 165 9.00 -19.32 10.42
C LYS A 165 9.99 -18.30 9.93
N SER A 166 10.77 -17.73 10.84
CA SER A 166 11.89 -16.85 10.52
C SER A 166 12.93 -17.54 9.65
N SER A 167 13.20 -18.82 9.92
CA SER A 167 14.16 -19.62 9.15
C SER A 167 13.83 -19.73 7.66
N ASP A 168 12.54 -19.80 7.28
CA ASP A 168 12.14 -19.89 5.87
C ASP A 168 12.31 -18.53 5.17
N LEU A 169 11.98 -17.45 5.86
CA LEU A 169 12.20 -16.10 5.38
C LEU A 169 13.69 -15.80 5.20
N ILE A 170 14.51 -16.20 6.15
CA ILE A 170 15.97 -16.08 6.11
C ILE A 170 16.55 -16.83 4.91
N LYS A 171 16.12 -18.06 4.66
CA LYS A 171 16.55 -18.85 3.50
C LYS A 171 16.20 -18.16 2.20
N LEU A 172 14.95 -17.67 2.07
CA LEU A 172 14.51 -16.95 0.85
C LEU A 172 15.36 -15.70 0.63
N ILE A 173 15.54 -14.85 1.64
CA ILE A 173 16.33 -13.62 1.51
C ILE A 173 17.79 -13.94 1.16
N SER A 174 18.38 -14.95 1.81
CA SER A 174 19.75 -15.37 1.55
C SER A 174 19.95 -15.82 0.12
N SER A 175 19.01 -16.64 -0.42
CA SER A 175 19.04 -17.08 -1.83
C SER A 175 18.98 -15.90 -2.79
N LEU A 176 18.13 -14.90 -2.54
CA LEU A 176 18.03 -13.71 -3.39
C LEU A 176 19.27 -12.83 -3.29
N LEU A 177 19.80 -12.60 -2.10
CA LEU A 177 20.99 -11.78 -1.88
C LEU A 177 22.28 -12.45 -2.38
N SER A 178 22.28 -13.76 -2.63
CA SER A 178 23.41 -14.45 -3.29
C SER A 178 23.54 -14.08 -4.77
N VAL A 179 22.46 -13.65 -5.42
CA VAL A 179 22.49 -13.15 -6.80
C VAL A 179 23.30 -11.84 -6.85
N LYS A 180 24.31 -11.79 -7.73
CA LYS A 180 25.30 -10.70 -7.79
C LYS A 180 24.63 -9.32 -7.98
N SER A 181 23.64 -9.23 -8.86
CA SER A 181 22.96 -7.97 -9.19
C SER A 181 22.07 -7.44 -8.06
N ILE A 182 21.56 -8.30 -7.17
CA ILE A 182 20.62 -7.91 -6.13
C ILE A 182 21.34 -7.21 -4.98
N ARG A 183 20.96 -5.97 -4.74
CA ARG A 183 21.49 -5.10 -3.68
C ARG A 183 20.52 -4.92 -2.52
N LEU A 184 19.21 -5.02 -2.79
CA LEU A 184 18.17 -4.64 -1.86
C LEU A 184 17.01 -5.63 -1.89
N VAL A 185 16.64 -6.14 -0.71
CA VAL A 185 15.36 -6.84 -0.48
C VAL A 185 14.47 -5.98 0.39
N ARG A 186 13.22 -5.79 -0.04
CA ARG A 186 12.23 -4.95 0.65
C ARG A 186 11.00 -5.76 1.06
N PHE A 187 10.45 -5.43 2.19
CA PHE A 187 9.17 -5.95 2.68
C PHE A 187 8.11 -4.87 2.62
N ALA A 188 7.03 -5.05 1.86
CA ALA A 188 5.83 -4.23 1.99
C ALA A 188 4.89 -4.88 3.01
N THR A 189 4.86 -4.37 4.24
CA THR A 189 4.18 -5.04 5.36
C THR A 189 3.41 -4.07 6.25
N LYS A 190 2.31 -4.54 6.82
CA LYS A 190 1.58 -3.88 7.89
C LYS A 190 1.81 -4.59 9.26
N ALA A 191 2.67 -5.59 9.32
CA ALA A 191 2.92 -6.33 10.56
C ALA A 191 3.51 -5.45 11.68
N LEU A 192 4.23 -4.36 11.36
CA LEU A 192 4.66 -3.39 12.39
C LEU A 192 3.47 -2.73 13.12
N ALA A 193 2.28 -2.67 12.49
CA ALA A 193 1.06 -2.21 13.13
C ALA A 193 0.26 -3.36 13.76
N TYR A 194 0.13 -4.50 13.09
CA TYR A 194 -0.76 -5.58 13.50
C TYR A 194 -0.14 -6.62 14.43
N ASP A 195 1.17 -6.85 14.30
CA ASP A 195 1.95 -7.82 15.06
C ASP A 195 3.42 -7.37 15.15
N PRO A 196 3.70 -6.23 15.82
CA PRO A 196 5.07 -5.71 15.89
C PRO A 196 6.06 -6.66 16.55
N ALA A 197 5.61 -7.54 17.46
CA ALA A 197 6.44 -8.54 18.13
C ALA A 197 7.13 -9.50 17.14
N ARG A 198 6.58 -9.67 15.93
CA ARG A 198 7.19 -10.42 14.84
C ARG A 198 8.60 -9.95 14.48
N PHE A 199 8.87 -8.65 14.63
CA PHE A 199 10.17 -8.05 14.36
C PHE A 199 11.10 -7.94 15.56
N LEU A 200 10.70 -8.52 16.70
CA LEU A 200 11.57 -8.72 17.88
C LEU A 200 12.16 -10.13 17.91
N ASP A 201 11.98 -10.91 16.85
CA ASP A 201 12.55 -12.25 16.70
C ASP A 201 14.07 -12.19 16.60
N GLY A 202 14.77 -12.81 17.55
CA GLY A 202 16.22 -12.74 17.66
C GLY A 202 16.97 -13.38 16.48
N GLU A 203 16.42 -14.46 15.89
CA GLU A 203 17.01 -15.13 14.72
C GLU A 203 16.95 -14.20 13.49
N LEU A 204 15.81 -13.52 13.29
CA LEU A 204 15.63 -12.59 12.21
C LEU A 204 16.53 -11.34 12.37
N LEU A 205 16.62 -10.78 13.57
CA LEU A 205 17.48 -9.63 13.86
C LEU A 205 18.97 -9.98 13.68
N ALA A 206 19.41 -11.14 14.15
CA ALA A 206 20.79 -11.60 13.96
C ALA A 206 21.12 -11.77 12.47
N PHE A 207 20.19 -12.29 11.67
CA PHE A 207 20.36 -12.40 10.23
C PHE A 207 20.45 -11.02 9.55
N PHE A 208 19.61 -10.08 9.91
CA PHE A 208 19.68 -8.73 9.35
C PHE A 208 20.98 -8.02 9.71
N ASP A 209 21.52 -8.24 10.91
CA ASP A 209 22.83 -7.71 11.28
C ASP A 209 23.96 -8.31 10.39
N GLN A 210 23.91 -9.60 10.06
CA GLN A 210 24.83 -10.21 9.10
C GLN A 210 24.71 -9.59 7.70
N VAL A 211 23.48 -9.35 7.23
CA VAL A 211 23.27 -8.66 5.93
C VAL A 211 23.88 -7.25 5.96
N ARG A 212 23.70 -6.50 7.04
CA ARG A 212 24.30 -5.17 7.22
C ARG A 212 25.81 -5.17 7.08
N GLN A 213 26.47 -6.24 7.52
CA GLN A 213 27.92 -6.41 7.43
C GLN A 213 28.38 -6.84 6.01
N THR A 214 27.47 -7.21 5.13
CA THR A 214 27.77 -7.63 3.76
C THR A 214 27.81 -6.43 2.83
N PRO A 215 28.97 -6.05 2.24
CA PRO A 215 29.07 -4.87 1.38
C PRO A 215 28.07 -4.90 0.21
N GLY A 216 27.33 -3.80 0.04
CA GLY A 216 26.39 -3.64 -1.08
C GLY A 216 25.08 -4.41 -0.96
N LYS A 217 24.81 -5.08 0.18
CA LYS A 217 23.55 -5.79 0.43
C LYS A 217 22.74 -5.09 1.54
N GLN A 218 21.45 -5.00 1.35
CA GLN A 218 20.56 -4.30 2.29
C GLN A 218 19.19 -4.98 2.39
N VAL A 219 18.57 -4.84 3.56
CA VAL A 219 17.16 -5.11 3.78
C VAL A 219 16.45 -3.81 4.17
N SER A 220 15.22 -3.62 3.71
CA SER A 220 14.39 -2.47 4.07
C SER A 220 12.95 -2.89 4.30
N VAL A 221 12.27 -2.22 5.22
CA VAL A 221 10.84 -2.39 5.48
C VAL A 221 10.07 -1.18 4.92
N ILE A 222 9.09 -1.45 4.07
CA ILE A 222 8.09 -0.48 3.63
C ILE A 222 6.88 -0.67 4.53
N SER A 223 6.78 0.14 5.56
CA SER A 223 5.73 0.04 6.57
C SER A 223 4.44 0.70 6.11
N GLN A 224 3.33 -0.04 6.25
CA GLN A 224 1.98 0.43 5.94
C GLN A 224 1.28 0.99 7.20
N PHE A 225 1.96 1.85 7.96
CA PHE A 225 1.29 2.66 8.97
C PHE A 225 0.42 3.69 8.26
N ASN A 226 -0.90 3.58 8.38
CA ASN A 226 -1.85 4.52 7.79
C ASN A 226 -2.38 5.54 8.80
N HIS A 227 -2.17 5.30 10.09
CA HIS A 227 -2.72 6.14 11.15
C HIS A 227 -1.69 6.34 12.29
N PRO A 228 -1.59 7.53 12.91
CA PRO A 228 -0.64 7.77 13.99
C PRO A 228 -0.88 6.88 15.22
N GLY A 229 -2.11 6.46 15.50
CA GLY A 229 -2.44 5.52 16.57
C GLY A 229 -1.90 4.11 16.36
N GLU A 230 -1.48 3.74 15.16
CA GLU A 230 -0.83 2.45 14.86
C GLU A 230 0.63 2.40 15.34
N ILE A 231 1.25 3.56 15.59
CA ILE A 231 2.62 3.67 16.08
C ILE A 231 2.57 3.65 17.62
N SER A 232 2.51 2.44 18.16
CA SER A 232 2.45 2.14 19.60
C SER A 232 3.84 1.92 20.19
N ASP A 233 3.94 1.82 21.51
CA ASP A 233 5.22 1.53 22.20
C ASP A 233 5.86 0.23 21.71
N VAL A 234 5.07 -0.82 21.46
CA VAL A 234 5.60 -2.10 20.95
C VAL A 234 6.08 -1.97 19.51
N SER A 235 5.35 -1.20 18.67
CA SER A 235 5.80 -0.95 17.29
C SER A 235 7.04 -0.05 17.25
N ILE A 236 7.21 0.87 18.21
CA ILE A 236 8.41 1.67 18.39
C ILE A 236 9.60 0.78 18.77
N GLN A 237 9.42 -0.15 19.72
CA GLN A 237 10.45 -1.10 20.10
C GLN A 237 10.90 -1.97 18.91
N ALA A 238 9.95 -2.49 18.14
CA ALA A 238 10.22 -3.27 16.92
C ALA A 238 10.96 -2.43 15.86
N THR A 239 10.53 -1.19 15.66
CA THR A 239 11.19 -0.21 14.77
C THR A 239 12.64 0.03 15.19
N GLN A 240 12.88 0.29 16.48
CA GLN A 240 14.23 0.52 17.02
C GLN A 240 15.10 -0.73 16.90
N ALA A 241 14.57 -1.93 17.14
CA ALA A 241 15.28 -3.19 16.96
C ALA A 241 15.74 -3.37 15.50
N LEU A 242 14.86 -3.14 14.53
CA LEU A 242 15.19 -3.20 13.10
C LEU A 242 16.25 -2.16 12.72
N LEU A 243 16.11 -0.92 13.17
CA LEU A 243 17.06 0.14 12.91
C LEU A 243 18.45 -0.18 13.49
N SER A 244 18.53 -0.80 14.66
CA SER A 244 19.80 -1.15 15.34
C SER A 244 20.63 -2.16 14.54
N VAL A 245 19.96 -3.02 13.74
CA VAL A 245 20.62 -3.99 12.84
C VAL A 245 20.70 -3.49 11.38
N GLY A 246 20.52 -2.18 11.15
CA GLY A 246 20.73 -1.54 9.86
C GLY A 246 19.58 -1.65 8.86
N VAL A 247 18.41 -2.16 9.27
CA VAL A 247 17.21 -2.18 8.42
C VAL A 247 16.62 -0.79 8.34
N GLN A 248 16.49 -0.25 7.14
CA GLN A 248 15.82 1.03 6.91
C GLN A 248 14.30 0.86 6.90
N ILE A 249 13.57 1.76 7.57
CA ILE A 249 12.11 1.74 7.60
C ILE A 249 11.56 2.97 6.88
N ARG A 250 10.65 2.73 5.95
CA ARG A 250 9.98 3.75 5.14
C ARG A 250 8.49 3.68 5.35
N GLY A 251 7.87 4.79 5.73
CA GLY A 251 6.41 4.92 5.85
C GLY A 251 5.78 5.15 4.47
N GLN A 252 4.79 4.34 4.14
CA GLN A 252 4.03 4.44 2.88
C GLN A 252 2.53 4.33 3.15
N PRO A 253 1.90 5.32 3.80
CA PRO A 253 0.46 5.32 3.98
C PRO A 253 -0.29 5.49 2.67
N ALA A 254 -1.46 4.86 2.58
CA ALA A 254 -2.49 5.29 1.65
C ALA A 254 -3.32 6.40 2.30
N ILE A 255 -3.74 7.40 1.52
CA ILE A 255 -4.70 8.43 1.95
C ILE A 255 -6.09 7.87 1.76
N ILE A 256 -6.84 7.72 2.84
CA ILE A 256 -8.04 6.88 2.91
C ILE A 256 -9.13 7.65 3.63
N ARG A 257 -10.31 7.76 3.00
CA ARG A 257 -11.48 8.42 3.59
C ARG A 257 -11.87 7.78 4.92
N GLY A 258 -12.05 8.63 5.93
CA GLY A 258 -12.46 8.23 7.27
C GLY A 258 -11.38 7.52 8.09
N VAL A 259 -10.12 7.50 7.61
CA VAL A 259 -8.96 6.95 8.31
C VAL A 259 -7.90 8.03 8.58
N ASN A 260 -7.40 8.65 7.53
CA ASN A 260 -6.31 9.62 7.62
C ASN A 260 -6.45 10.77 6.60
N ASP A 261 -7.66 11.06 6.20
CA ASP A 261 -8.01 12.14 5.28
C ASP A 261 -8.14 13.52 5.93
N SER A 262 -7.88 13.65 7.24
CA SER A 262 -7.79 14.95 7.90
C SER A 262 -6.35 15.50 7.94
N VAL A 263 -6.25 16.82 7.95
CA VAL A 263 -4.96 17.53 8.04
C VAL A 263 -4.23 17.19 9.33
N GLU A 264 -4.94 17.16 10.44
CA GLU A 264 -4.41 16.88 11.79
C GLU A 264 -3.84 15.47 11.86
N THR A 265 -4.58 14.47 11.39
CA THR A 265 -4.11 13.07 11.38
C THR A 265 -2.87 12.89 10.51
N LEU A 266 -2.79 13.59 9.37
CA LEU A 266 -1.62 13.57 8.49
C LEU A 266 -0.40 14.26 9.12
N ILE A 267 -0.60 15.36 9.86
CA ILE A 267 0.46 16.02 10.63
C ILE A 267 1.02 15.06 11.68
N ASP A 268 0.15 14.47 12.48
CA ASP A 268 0.57 13.60 13.58
C ASP A 268 1.26 12.32 13.07
N LEU A 269 0.78 11.76 11.96
CA LEU A 269 1.43 10.60 11.34
C LEU A 269 2.86 10.93 10.88
N GLN A 270 3.05 12.05 10.18
CA GLN A 270 4.35 12.45 9.67
C GLN A 270 5.33 12.85 10.78
N ARG A 271 4.86 13.49 11.86
CA ARG A 271 5.64 13.75 13.08
C ARG A 271 6.10 12.45 13.75
N LYS A 272 5.17 11.52 13.99
CA LYS A 272 5.51 10.20 14.55
C LYS A 272 6.49 9.41 13.67
N PHE A 273 6.45 9.58 12.36
CA PHE A 273 7.47 9.00 11.49
C PHE A 273 8.85 9.56 11.81
N LEU A 274 9.02 10.88 11.87
CA LEU A 274 10.30 11.50 12.18
C LEU A 274 10.79 11.13 13.59
N ASP A 275 9.93 11.23 14.59
CA ASP A 275 10.25 10.93 15.99
C ASP A 275 10.79 9.50 16.16
N ASN A 276 10.31 8.56 15.32
CA ASN A 276 10.70 7.16 15.36
C ASN A 276 11.68 6.75 14.24
N ARG A 277 12.31 7.72 13.56
CA ARG A 277 13.30 7.52 12.50
C ARG A 277 12.73 6.71 11.31
N ILE A 278 11.44 6.76 11.09
CA ILE A 278 10.75 6.23 9.91
C ILE A 278 10.83 7.30 8.83
N ILE A 279 11.37 6.94 7.67
CA ILE A 279 11.48 7.88 6.56
C ILE A 279 10.12 8.00 5.89
N SER A 280 9.52 9.20 5.86
CA SER A 280 8.31 9.47 5.07
C SER A 280 8.65 9.31 3.60
N TYR A 281 8.08 8.25 2.95
CA TYR A 281 8.45 7.83 1.61
C TYR A 281 7.40 8.24 0.58
N TYR A 282 6.29 7.54 0.53
CA TYR A 282 5.16 7.88 -0.32
C TYR A 282 3.91 8.13 0.52
N LEU A 283 3.11 9.08 0.07
CA LEU A 283 1.72 9.26 0.44
C LEU A 283 0.92 8.84 -0.80
N THR A 284 0.28 7.69 -0.78
CA THR A 284 -0.37 7.14 -1.98
C THR A 284 -1.87 7.41 -1.90
N VAL A 285 -2.45 8.06 -2.91
CA VAL A 285 -3.90 8.20 -2.96
C VAL A 285 -4.52 6.81 -3.06
N PHE A 286 -5.59 6.58 -2.30
CA PHE A 286 -6.32 5.32 -2.31
C PHE A 286 -6.75 4.93 -3.73
N MET A 287 -6.49 3.69 -4.11
CA MET A 287 -6.90 3.18 -5.41
C MET A 287 -8.30 2.57 -5.34
N PRO A 288 -9.19 3.00 -6.22
CA PRO A 288 -10.57 2.57 -6.22
C PRO A 288 -10.72 1.13 -6.73
N VAL A 289 -10.64 0.20 -5.81
CA VAL A 289 -10.84 -1.22 -6.08
C VAL A 289 -12.28 -1.63 -5.79
N ARG A 290 -12.81 -2.53 -6.62
CA ARG A 290 -14.19 -3.01 -6.50
C ARG A 290 -14.45 -3.66 -5.14
N GLY A 291 -15.50 -3.18 -4.48
CA GLY A 291 -15.97 -3.67 -3.18
C GLY A 291 -15.59 -2.77 -2.00
N VAL A 292 -14.64 -1.84 -2.17
CA VAL A 292 -14.15 -0.96 -1.09
C VAL A 292 -14.08 0.52 -1.50
N GLU A 293 -14.90 0.93 -2.47
CA GLU A 293 -14.90 2.27 -3.06
C GLU A 293 -15.31 3.38 -2.08
N GLN A 294 -15.97 3.04 -0.97
CA GLN A 294 -16.33 3.98 0.11
C GLN A 294 -15.11 4.61 0.80
N TYR A 295 -13.92 4.03 0.62
CA TYR A 295 -12.67 4.57 1.14
C TYR A 295 -12.00 5.58 0.19
N ALA A 296 -12.57 5.79 -1.00
CA ALA A 296 -12.01 6.68 -2.00
C ALA A 296 -12.13 8.15 -1.61
N ILE A 297 -11.12 8.92 -1.99
CA ILE A 297 -11.04 10.37 -1.82
C ILE A 297 -10.71 11.01 -3.18
N PRO A 298 -11.36 12.11 -3.59
CA PRO A 298 -10.99 12.84 -4.79
C PRO A 298 -9.52 13.28 -4.78
N LEU A 299 -8.88 13.30 -5.94
CA LEU A 299 -7.46 13.63 -6.06
C LEU A 299 -7.12 15.04 -5.56
N ASP A 300 -8.01 16.02 -5.81
CA ASP A 300 -7.88 17.41 -5.34
C ASP A 300 -8.00 17.51 -3.81
N GLU A 301 -8.93 16.77 -3.22
CA GLU A 301 -9.10 16.73 -1.77
C GLU A 301 -7.89 16.08 -1.09
N ALA A 302 -7.42 14.94 -1.61
CA ALA A 302 -6.21 14.28 -1.12
C ALA A 302 -4.98 15.20 -1.21
N PHE A 303 -4.82 15.90 -2.34
CA PHE A 303 -3.72 16.84 -2.53
C PHE A 303 -3.82 18.02 -1.54
N ARG A 304 -5.00 18.64 -1.40
CA ARG A 304 -5.23 19.76 -0.49
C ARG A 304 -4.88 19.38 0.96
N ASN A 305 -5.37 18.25 1.44
CA ASN A 305 -5.14 17.80 2.82
C ASN A 305 -3.65 17.49 3.07
N VAL A 306 -2.98 16.85 2.12
CA VAL A 306 -1.53 16.61 2.21
C VAL A 306 -0.73 17.91 2.10
N ALA A 307 -1.07 18.82 1.20
CA ALA A 307 -0.39 20.10 1.05
C ALA A 307 -0.53 20.95 2.32
N GLU A 308 -1.73 21.03 2.89
CA GLU A 308 -1.98 21.76 4.13
C GLU A 308 -1.26 21.12 5.32
N SER A 309 -1.24 19.79 5.44
CA SER A 309 -0.45 19.12 6.48
C SER A 309 1.04 19.49 6.36
N LYS A 310 1.59 19.51 5.14
CA LYS A 310 3.00 19.87 4.88
C LYS A 310 3.33 21.33 5.22
N ARG A 311 2.37 22.25 5.17
CA ARG A 311 2.56 23.65 5.59
C ARG A 311 2.80 23.77 7.09
N ASN A 312 2.28 22.83 7.87
CA ASN A 312 2.36 22.78 9.33
C ASN A 312 3.49 21.88 9.84
N LEU A 313 4.40 21.44 8.97
CA LEU A 313 5.48 20.50 9.27
C LEU A 313 6.85 21.08 8.96
N GLY A 314 7.86 20.62 9.70
CA GLY A 314 9.27 20.91 9.46
C GLY A 314 9.81 20.28 8.17
N GLY A 315 10.98 20.74 7.73
CA GLY A 315 11.57 20.32 6.46
C GLY A 315 11.87 18.83 6.34
N LEU A 316 12.14 18.13 7.45
CA LEU A 316 12.42 16.69 7.47
C LEU A 316 11.14 15.84 7.57
N GLU A 317 10.09 16.38 8.18
CA GLU A 317 8.80 15.68 8.35
C GLU A 317 8.03 15.57 7.02
N LYS A 318 8.03 16.63 6.20
CA LYS A 318 7.22 16.78 4.97
C LYS A 318 7.84 16.19 3.69
N LYS A 319 8.70 15.17 3.79
CA LYS A 319 9.44 14.63 2.64
C LYS A 319 8.65 13.64 1.78
N GLY A 320 7.56 13.06 2.27
CA GLY A 320 6.76 12.10 1.51
C GLY A 320 6.21 12.70 0.21
N VAL A 321 6.32 11.93 -0.90
CA VAL A 321 5.81 12.31 -2.22
C VAL A 321 4.37 11.83 -2.36
N LEU A 322 3.45 12.69 -2.79
CA LEU A 322 2.07 12.30 -3.06
C LEU A 322 1.97 11.65 -4.44
N LEU A 323 1.61 10.37 -4.43
CA LEU A 323 1.52 9.56 -5.64
C LEU A 323 0.09 9.05 -5.86
N THR A 324 -0.25 8.90 -7.12
CA THR A 324 -1.32 8.02 -7.58
C THR A 324 -0.74 6.96 -8.50
N SER A 325 -1.25 5.74 -8.41
CA SER A 325 -0.75 4.61 -9.18
C SER A 325 -1.73 4.26 -10.30
N HIS A 326 -1.22 3.67 -11.36
CA HIS A 326 -1.98 3.23 -12.52
C HIS A 326 -1.34 1.98 -13.13
N ASP A 327 -2.03 1.31 -14.04
CA ASP A 327 -1.51 0.21 -14.83
C ASP A 327 -0.21 0.60 -15.52
N PHE A 328 -0.13 1.83 -16.03
CA PHE A 328 1.00 2.36 -16.76
C PHE A 328 2.12 2.94 -15.90
N GLY A 329 1.98 2.95 -14.58
CA GLY A 329 3.04 3.40 -13.68
C GLY A 329 2.55 4.19 -12.47
N LYS A 330 3.47 4.96 -11.91
CA LYS A 330 3.21 5.87 -10.77
C LYS A 330 3.39 7.30 -11.22
N LEU A 331 2.40 8.14 -10.91
CA LEU A 331 2.45 9.56 -11.18
C LEU A 331 2.45 10.35 -9.86
N GLU A 332 3.31 11.35 -9.79
CA GLU A 332 3.30 12.34 -8.72
C GLU A 332 2.25 13.40 -9.05
N ILE A 333 1.41 13.73 -8.07
CA ILE A 333 0.50 14.86 -8.15
C ILE A 333 1.28 16.10 -7.71
N CYS A 334 1.72 16.91 -8.68
CA CYS A 334 2.54 18.09 -8.44
C CYS A 334 1.72 19.30 -8.01
N GLY A 335 0.45 19.39 -8.43
CA GLY A 335 -0.41 20.51 -8.08
C GLY A 335 -1.69 20.58 -8.89
N PHE A 336 -2.42 21.68 -8.67
CA PHE A 336 -3.64 22.04 -9.38
C PHE A 336 -3.58 23.50 -9.84
N TYR A 337 -4.15 23.79 -11.02
CA TYR A 337 -4.20 25.14 -11.60
C TYR A 337 -5.68 25.54 -11.82
N PRO A 338 -6.07 26.82 -11.62
CA PRO A 338 -5.27 27.91 -11.05
C PRO A 338 -4.96 27.74 -9.57
N THR A 339 -5.82 27.07 -8.79
CA THR A 339 -5.61 26.72 -7.37
C THR A 339 -6.25 25.38 -7.04
N VAL A 340 -5.93 24.81 -5.86
CA VAL A 340 -6.55 23.56 -5.41
C VAL A 340 -8.01 23.75 -4.94
N GLU A 341 -8.40 24.99 -4.60
CA GLU A 341 -9.78 25.34 -4.22
C GLU A 341 -10.73 25.47 -5.42
N ARG A 342 -10.16 25.75 -6.59
CA ARG A 342 -10.89 25.86 -7.86
C ARG A 342 -10.06 25.25 -8.99
N PRO A 343 -9.88 23.92 -8.98
CA PRO A 343 -9.00 23.25 -9.92
C PRO A 343 -9.70 23.10 -11.28
N GLU A 344 -9.09 23.67 -12.32
CA GLU A 344 -9.46 23.43 -13.71
C GLU A 344 -8.52 22.43 -14.39
N LYS A 345 -7.30 22.30 -13.86
CA LYS A 345 -6.28 21.37 -14.37
C LYS A 345 -5.53 20.71 -13.22
N ILE A 346 -5.14 19.46 -13.46
CA ILE A 346 -4.20 18.71 -12.62
C ILE A 346 -2.82 18.71 -13.26
N VAL A 347 -1.78 18.91 -12.45
CA VAL A 347 -0.38 18.87 -12.86
C VAL A 347 0.26 17.60 -12.33
N LEU A 348 0.70 16.75 -13.23
CA LEU A 348 1.25 15.43 -12.98
C LEU A 348 2.67 15.31 -13.55
N LYS A 349 3.48 14.42 -12.98
CA LYS A 349 4.69 13.93 -13.64
C LYS A 349 4.87 12.44 -13.40
N TRP A 350 5.54 11.78 -14.33
CA TRP A 350 5.89 10.38 -14.16
C TRP A 350 6.94 10.21 -13.07
N HIS A 351 6.53 9.59 -11.98
CA HIS A 351 7.48 9.18 -10.94
C HIS A 351 8.19 7.87 -11.34
N GLN A 352 7.44 6.94 -11.93
CA GLN A 352 7.95 5.67 -12.43
C GLN A 352 6.99 5.10 -13.47
N ALA A 353 7.34 5.18 -14.74
CA ALA A 353 6.59 4.56 -15.83
C ALA A 353 6.96 3.07 -15.99
N VAL A 354 6.05 2.29 -16.56
CA VAL A 354 6.33 0.95 -17.08
C VAL A 354 7.24 1.02 -18.32
N GLY A 355 7.76 -0.11 -18.80
CA GLY A 355 8.51 -0.15 -20.06
C GLY A 355 7.63 0.34 -21.23
N PRO A 356 8.25 0.99 -22.25
CA PRO A 356 7.50 1.57 -23.36
C PRO A 356 6.67 0.53 -24.14
N ASP A 357 7.08 -0.73 -24.14
CA ASP A 357 6.36 -1.82 -24.82
C ASP A 357 4.98 -2.14 -24.19
N TYR A 358 4.75 -1.69 -22.96
CA TYR A 358 3.50 -1.89 -22.23
C TYR A 358 2.56 -0.67 -22.26
N LEU A 359 2.92 0.38 -23.02
CA LEU A 359 2.17 1.63 -23.06
C LEU A 359 1.37 1.76 -24.34
N PRO A 360 0.09 2.21 -24.28
CA PRO A 360 -0.64 2.66 -25.45
C PRO A 360 0.09 3.79 -26.19
N GLU A 361 0.03 3.82 -27.53
CA GLU A 361 0.77 4.80 -28.35
C GLU A 361 0.51 6.24 -27.93
N ARG A 362 -0.77 6.62 -27.70
CA ARG A 362 -1.12 7.97 -27.27
C ARG A 362 -0.51 8.38 -25.91
N LEU A 363 -0.25 7.41 -25.03
CA LEU A 363 0.44 7.67 -23.76
C LEU A 363 1.95 7.74 -23.93
N LYS A 364 2.53 7.05 -24.92
CA LYS A 364 3.96 7.18 -25.22
C LYS A 364 4.34 8.60 -25.61
N GLU A 365 3.47 9.30 -26.34
CA GLU A 365 3.66 10.71 -26.72
C GLU A 365 3.63 11.66 -25.51
N LEU A 366 2.90 11.28 -24.45
CA LEU A 366 2.75 12.08 -23.24
C LEU A 366 3.78 11.71 -22.16
N ILE A 367 4.52 10.61 -22.34
CA ILE A 367 5.61 10.28 -21.42
C ILE A 367 6.77 11.21 -21.77
N PRO A 368 7.11 12.12 -20.86
CA PRO A 368 8.21 13.01 -21.08
C PRO A 368 9.49 12.20 -21.25
N THR A 369 10.34 12.60 -22.15
CA THR A 369 11.68 12.03 -22.32
C THR A 369 12.55 12.29 -21.08
N ARG A 370 12.13 13.20 -20.21
CA ARG A 370 12.77 13.56 -18.94
C ARG A 370 11.78 13.41 -17.80
N SER A 371 12.26 12.95 -16.66
CA SER A 371 11.43 12.72 -15.45
C SER A 371 10.89 14.03 -14.82
N GLU A 372 11.46 15.18 -15.16
CA GLU A 372 11.05 16.51 -14.71
C GLU A 372 9.96 17.16 -15.55
N ASP A 373 9.66 16.63 -16.75
CA ASP A 373 8.60 17.16 -17.59
C ASP A 373 7.22 16.96 -16.96
N LEU A 374 6.35 17.95 -17.13
CA LEU A 374 5.02 17.98 -16.53
C LEU A 374 3.93 17.62 -17.55
N MET A 375 2.94 16.89 -17.10
CA MET A 375 1.69 16.63 -17.80
C MET A 375 0.60 17.50 -17.16
N ILE A 376 -0.07 18.34 -17.97
CA ILE A 376 -1.13 19.23 -17.49
C ILE A 376 -2.42 18.82 -18.19
N LEU A 377 -3.38 18.32 -17.42
CA LEU A 377 -4.63 17.75 -17.92
C LEU A 377 -5.83 18.47 -17.31
N ASP A 378 -6.93 18.52 -18.07
CA ASP A 378 -8.20 19.08 -17.58
C ASP A 378 -8.72 18.29 -16.40
N TYR A 379 -9.32 18.98 -15.43
CA TYR A 379 -9.74 18.40 -14.17
C TYR A 379 -11.12 18.89 -13.73
N LYS A 380 -11.92 18.02 -13.14
CA LYS A 380 -13.21 18.34 -12.52
C LYS A 380 -13.12 18.13 -11.00
N GLN A 381 -13.31 19.22 -10.28
CA GLN A 381 -13.25 19.25 -8.82
C GLN A 381 -14.22 18.27 -8.18
N GLY A 382 -13.71 17.47 -7.23
CA GLY A 382 -14.52 16.55 -6.41
C GLY A 382 -15.06 15.32 -7.15
N GLU A 383 -14.85 15.22 -8.48
CA GLU A 383 -15.40 14.13 -9.30
C GLU A 383 -14.37 13.08 -9.72
N MET A 384 -13.07 13.38 -9.60
CA MET A 384 -11.99 12.52 -10.10
C MET A 384 -11.24 11.84 -8.95
N TYR A 385 -11.42 10.54 -8.81
CA TYR A 385 -10.89 9.72 -7.73
C TYR A 385 -9.63 8.93 -8.12
N CYS A 386 -9.36 8.81 -9.42
CA CYS A 386 -8.20 8.08 -9.94
C CYS A 386 -7.77 8.63 -11.32
N LEU A 387 -6.65 8.13 -11.81
CA LEU A 387 -6.12 8.56 -13.12
C LEU A 387 -7.02 8.15 -14.30
N ASP A 388 -7.73 7.02 -14.21
CA ASP A 388 -8.67 6.63 -15.27
C ASP A 388 -9.76 7.69 -15.49
N HIS A 389 -10.26 8.31 -14.41
CA HIS A 389 -11.22 9.42 -14.53
C HIS A 389 -10.60 10.65 -15.22
N VAL A 390 -9.34 10.99 -14.87
CA VAL A 390 -8.61 12.08 -15.49
C VAL A 390 -8.33 11.78 -16.97
N PHE A 391 -7.81 10.60 -17.26
CA PHE A 391 -7.46 10.20 -18.63
C PHE A 391 -8.69 10.13 -19.53
N LYS A 392 -9.77 9.52 -19.08
CA LYS A 392 -11.06 9.49 -19.79
C LYS A 392 -11.57 10.89 -20.11
N HIS A 393 -11.53 11.81 -19.15
CA HIS A 393 -11.97 13.20 -19.34
C HIS A 393 -11.15 13.94 -20.39
N ASN A 394 -9.87 13.60 -20.53
CA ASN A 394 -8.95 14.21 -21.49
C ASN A 394 -8.83 13.45 -22.82
N GLY A 395 -9.71 12.48 -23.09
CA GLY A 395 -9.63 11.67 -24.30
C GLY A 395 -8.37 10.84 -24.45
N LEU A 396 -7.74 10.48 -23.32
CA LEU A 396 -6.56 9.63 -23.27
C LEU A 396 -6.93 8.17 -23.02
N PRO A 397 -6.09 7.21 -23.39
CA PRO A 397 -6.28 5.80 -23.04
C PRO A 397 -6.43 5.62 -21.52
N TYR A 398 -7.45 4.89 -21.11
CA TYR A 398 -7.74 4.58 -19.71
C TYR A 398 -8.15 3.13 -19.58
N VAL A 399 -8.20 2.62 -18.35
CA VAL A 399 -8.68 1.26 -18.07
C VAL A 399 -10.08 1.37 -17.47
N ASP A 400 -11.03 0.64 -18.06
CA ASP A 400 -12.41 0.68 -17.59
C ASP A 400 -12.65 -0.18 -16.33
N ALA A 401 -13.89 -0.21 -15.85
CA ALA A 401 -14.25 -0.95 -14.64
C ALA A 401 -14.14 -2.49 -14.80
N ASP A 402 -14.05 -3.00 -16.01
CA ASP A 402 -13.91 -4.42 -16.29
C ASP A 402 -12.44 -4.81 -16.58
N GLY A 403 -11.53 -3.81 -16.63
CA GLY A 403 -10.09 -3.98 -16.75
C GLY A 403 -9.58 -3.92 -18.19
N GLU A 404 -10.41 -3.49 -19.14
CA GLU A 404 -10.06 -3.36 -20.54
C GLU A 404 -9.49 -1.97 -20.85
N ILE A 405 -8.45 -1.94 -21.69
CA ILE A 405 -7.85 -0.67 -22.14
C ILE A 405 -8.74 -0.05 -23.22
N VAL A 406 -9.26 1.12 -22.95
CA VAL A 406 -10.07 1.92 -23.90
C VAL A 406 -9.16 2.96 -24.55
N GLU A 407 -8.80 2.75 -25.80
CA GLU A 407 -7.89 3.65 -26.56
C GLU A 407 -8.65 4.67 -27.41
N ASN A 408 -9.84 4.34 -27.90
CA ASN A 408 -10.64 5.17 -28.78
C ASN A 408 -11.87 5.72 -28.07
N LEU A 409 -11.81 6.97 -27.63
CA LEU A 409 -13.01 7.68 -27.21
C LEU A 409 -13.78 8.22 -28.43
N PRO A 410 -15.11 8.14 -28.44
CA PRO A 410 -15.92 8.84 -29.45
C PRO A 410 -15.56 10.32 -29.47
N SER A 411 -15.48 10.92 -30.67
CA SER A 411 -15.11 12.33 -30.91
C SER A 411 -16.01 13.35 -30.19
N GLU A 412 -17.07 12.94 -29.52
CA GLU A 412 -18.00 13.81 -28.79
C GLU A 412 -17.57 14.13 -27.34
N ALA A 413 -16.52 13.49 -26.83
CA ALA A 413 -15.99 13.76 -25.48
C ALA A 413 -14.94 14.88 -25.43
N VAL A 414 -14.63 15.51 -26.57
CA VAL A 414 -13.66 16.61 -26.71
C VAL A 414 -14.41 17.87 -27.18
N ARG A 415 -15.36 18.33 -26.38
CA ARG A 415 -15.93 19.69 -26.51
C ARG A 415 -16.14 20.31 -25.15
#